data_3d79db8b7a3cf5435499e4d4f63cc152
#
_entry.id   3d79db8b7a3cf5435499e4d4f63cc152
#
_cell.length_a   1.000
_cell.length_b   1.000
_cell.length_c   1.000
_cell.angle_alpha   90.00
_cell.angle_beta   90.00
_cell.angle_gamma   90.00
#
_symmetry.space_group_name_H-M   'P 1'
#
loop_
_entity.id
_entity.type
_entity.pdbx_description
1 polymer ?
#
loop_
_entity_poly.entity_id
_entity_poly.type
_entity_poly.pdbx_seq_one_letter_code
_entity_poly.pdbx_strand_id
1 'polypeptide(L)'
;MSKKIIIIWVAALVLSLLLTFCLFAKRSSNSTAQFPLIFQTNIKISGAVVPHHNIVARERSEFFTKLASEIKAPQTIILLSPNHYSAGRAKIQTTDQDWRLAAGQISADQTVISDLIADKLVTIEKASFSDEHGIY
;
A
#
# COMPACT_ATOMS: atom_id res chain seq x y z
N MET A 1 -38.06 43.06 -15.60
CA MET A 1 -36.74 42.66 -16.12
C MET A 1 -36.95 42.04 -17.51
N SER A 2 -36.25 42.51 -18.54
CA SER A 2 -36.42 41.97 -19.90
C SER A 2 -35.94 40.52 -19.97
N LYS A 3 -36.67 39.64 -20.72
CA LYS A 3 -36.26 38.25 -20.94
C LYS A 3 -34.80 38.10 -21.42
N LYS A 4 -34.30 39.07 -22.20
CA LYS A 4 -32.94 39.12 -22.69
C LYS A 4 -31.91 39.28 -21.54
N ILE A 5 -32.23 40.04 -20.51
CA ILE A 5 -31.33 40.24 -19.32
C ILE A 5 -31.24 38.95 -18.52
N ILE A 6 -32.35 38.22 -18.34
CA ILE A 6 -32.36 36.95 -17.61
C ILE A 6 -31.48 35.91 -18.34
N ILE A 7 -31.55 35.82 -19.66
CA ILE A 7 -30.75 34.88 -20.48
C ILE A 7 -29.26 35.18 -20.32
N ILE A 8 -28.86 36.47 -20.32
CA ILE A 8 -27.44 36.88 -20.15
C ILE A 8 -26.94 36.45 -18.79
N TRP A 9 -27.71 36.67 -17.72
CA TRP A 9 -27.31 36.28 -16.37
C TRP A 9 -27.19 34.76 -16.18
N VAL A 10 -28.11 34.00 -16.73
CA VAL A 10 -28.09 32.55 -16.71
C VAL A 10 -26.84 32.01 -17.46
N ALA A 11 -26.57 32.57 -18.65
CA ALA A 11 -25.40 32.18 -19.43
C ALA A 11 -24.08 32.48 -18.70
N ALA A 12 -23.98 33.66 -18.04
CA ALA A 12 -22.80 34.01 -17.25
C ALA A 12 -22.60 33.08 -16.04
N LEU A 13 -23.67 32.67 -15.38
CA LEU A 13 -23.63 31.78 -14.23
C LEU A 13 -23.19 30.36 -14.64
N VAL A 14 -23.71 29.83 -15.76
CA VAL A 14 -23.31 28.55 -16.30
C VAL A 14 -21.82 28.55 -16.72
N LEU A 15 -21.38 29.64 -17.38
CA LEU A 15 -19.98 29.76 -17.79
C LEU A 15 -19.03 29.83 -16.57
N SER A 16 -19.42 30.53 -15.51
CA SER A 16 -18.66 30.59 -14.25
C SER A 16 -18.56 29.22 -13.58
N LEU A 17 -19.67 28.46 -13.54
CA LEU A 17 -19.68 27.10 -13.00
C LEU A 17 -18.79 26.14 -13.80
N LEU A 18 -18.82 26.22 -15.11
CA LEU A 18 -17.94 25.43 -15.99
C LEU A 18 -16.48 25.78 -15.79
N LEU A 19 -16.13 27.06 -15.66
CA LEU A 19 -14.76 27.50 -15.44
C LEU A 19 -14.22 27.01 -14.10
N THR A 20 -15.03 27.10 -13.02
CA THR A 20 -14.65 26.60 -11.69
C THR A 20 -14.51 25.08 -11.73
N PHE A 21 -15.39 24.35 -12.38
CA PHE A 21 -15.27 22.90 -12.54
C PHE A 21 -14.00 22.51 -13.30
N CYS A 22 -13.66 23.17 -14.38
CA CYS A 22 -12.42 22.93 -15.13
C CYS A 22 -11.17 23.23 -14.30
N LEU A 23 -11.17 24.29 -13.48
CA LEU A 23 -10.06 24.62 -12.61
C LEU A 23 -9.90 23.57 -11.48
N PHE A 24 -11.00 23.10 -10.92
CA PHE A 24 -10.98 22.02 -9.91
C PHE A 24 -10.53 20.68 -10.51
N ALA A 25 -11.03 20.31 -11.68
CA ALA A 25 -10.63 19.11 -12.38
C ALA A 25 -9.13 19.11 -12.71
N LYS A 26 -8.60 20.26 -13.15
CA LYS A 26 -7.17 20.41 -13.45
C LYS A 26 -6.29 20.35 -12.18
N ARG A 27 -6.80 20.79 -11.04
CA ARG A 27 -6.08 20.75 -9.75
C ARG A 27 -6.05 19.34 -9.17
N SER A 28 -7.09 18.53 -9.43
CA SER A 28 -7.16 17.13 -8.96
C SER A 28 -6.20 16.20 -9.69
N SER A 29 -5.79 16.52 -10.93
CA SER A 29 -4.92 15.67 -11.73
C SER A 29 -3.42 15.86 -11.48
N ASN A 30 -3.00 16.88 -10.70
CA ASN A 30 -1.59 17.21 -10.51
C ASN A 30 -1.00 16.79 -9.16
N SER A 31 -1.73 16.04 -8.35
CA SER A 31 -1.23 15.55 -7.05
C SER A 31 -0.81 14.08 -7.10
N THR A 32 -0.13 13.66 -8.15
CA THR A 32 0.74 12.50 -8.05
C THR A 32 2.04 12.97 -7.42
N ALA A 33 2.18 12.80 -6.11
CA ALA A 33 3.48 12.80 -5.49
C ALA A 33 4.26 11.63 -6.08
N GLN A 34 4.93 11.86 -7.20
CA GLN A 34 5.95 10.95 -7.69
C GLN A 34 7.09 11.00 -6.68
N PHE A 35 7.11 10.04 -5.76
CA PHE A 35 8.32 9.75 -5.02
C PHE A 35 9.35 9.28 -6.03
N PRO A 36 10.46 10.03 -6.26
CA PRO A 36 11.52 9.54 -7.13
C PRO A 36 12.13 8.33 -6.44
N LEU A 37 11.76 7.13 -6.89
CA LEU A 37 12.44 5.90 -6.48
C LEU A 37 13.80 5.91 -7.21
N ILE A 38 14.79 6.55 -6.60
CA ILE A 38 16.17 6.54 -7.10
C ILE A 38 16.80 5.24 -6.63
N PHE A 39 16.70 4.19 -7.43
CA PHE A 39 17.53 3.01 -7.26
C PHE A 39 18.88 3.28 -7.94
N GLN A 40 19.91 3.44 -7.14
CA GLN A 40 21.28 3.41 -7.67
C GLN A 40 21.64 1.96 -8.03
N THR A 41 22.12 1.72 -9.23
CA THR A 41 22.31 0.41 -9.87
C THR A 41 23.29 -0.55 -9.16
N ASN A 42 23.90 -0.15 -8.05
CA ASN A 42 24.86 -0.95 -7.28
C ASN A 42 24.47 -1.15 -5.80
N ILE A 43 23.26 -0.82 -5.41
CA ILE A 43 22.81 -0.97 -4.02
C ILE A 43 22.18 -2.36 -3.85
N LYS A 44 22.68 -3.14 -2.90
CA LYS A 44 22.01 -4.35 -2.43
C LYS A 44 20.82 -3.92 -1.58
N ILE A 45 19.61 -4.06 -2.09
CA ILE A 45 18.39 -3.82 -1.33
C ILE A 45 18.17 -5.01 -0.41
N SER A 46 18.16 -4.76 0.90
CA SER A 46 17.89 -5.76 1.94
C SER A 46 16.62 -5.50 2.74
N GLY A 47 15.97 -4.36 2.53
CA GLY A 47 14.71 -4.04 3.18
C GLY A 47 14.06 -2.80 2.58
N ALA A 48 12.76 -2.67 2.81
CA ALA A 48 11.97 -1.51 2.40
C ALA A 48 10.83 -1.26 3.40
N VAL A 49 10.39 -0.02 3.51
CA VAL A 49 9.21 0.36 4.27
C VAL A 49 8.17 0.88 3.29
N VAL A 50 6.98 0.30 3.31
CA VAL A 50 5.90 0.66 2.40
C VAL A 50 4.61 0.94 3.17
N PRO A 51 3.81 1.94 2.78
CA PRO A 51 2.52 2.18 3.39
C PRO A 51 1.54 1.05 3.01
N HIS A 52 0.76 0.57 3.98
CA HIS A 52 -0.17 -0.56 3.79
C HIS A 52 -1.60 -0.12 3.44
N HIS A 53 -1.97 1.15 3.63
CA HIS A 53 -3.33 1.63 3.37
C HIS A 53 -3.74 1.54 1.89
N ASN A 54 -5.01 1.23 1.64
CA ASN A 54 -5.56 1.07 0.28
C ASN A 54 -5.57 2.35 -0.54
N ILE A 55 -5.53 3.52 0.10
CA ILE A 55 -5.46 4.81 -0.59
C ILE A 55 -4.19 4.95 -1.46
N VAL A 56 -3.13 4.20 -1.14
CA VAL A 56 -1.85 4.17 -1.87
C VAL A 56 -1.59 2.82 -2.53
N ALA A 57 -2.64 2.05 -2.80
CA ALA A 57 -2.51 0.70 -3.38
C ALA A 57 -1.80 0.71 -4.74
N ARG A 58 -2.05 1.73 -5.58
CA ARG A 58 -1.42 1.88 -6.89
C ARG A 58 0.08 2.13 -6.74
N GLU A 59 0.47 3.09 -5.92
CA GLU A 59 1.86 3.46 -5.68
C GLU A 59 2.63 2.29 -5.06
N ARG A 60 2.00 1.54 -4.17
CA ARG A 60 2.56 0.31 -3.59
C ARG A 60 2.77 -0.77 -4.65
N SER A 61 1.81 -0.98 -5.55
CA SER A 61 1.93 -1.93 -6.66
C SER A 61 3.06 -1.55 -7.62
N GLU A 62 3.17 -0.28 -7.98
CA GLU A 62 4.26 0.25 -8.83
C GLU A 62 5.62 0.05 -8.15
N PHE A 63 5.72 0.31 -6.84
CA PHE A 63 6.92 0.07 -6.05
C PHE A 63 7.35 -1.40 -6.10
N PHE A 64 6.45 -2.34 -5.80
CA PHE A 64 6.77 -3.77 -5.82
C PHE A 64 7.10 -4.29 -7.21
N THR A 65 6.45 -3.78 -8.26
CA THR A 65 6.78 -4.11 -9.65
C THR A 65 8.21 -3.71 -9.98
N LYS A 66 8.59 -2.49 -9.61
CA LYS A 66 9.95 -2.00 -9.81
C LYS A 66 10.96 -2.77 -8.96
N LEU A 67 10.67 -3.01 -7.69
CA LEU A 67 11.51 -3.80 -6.81
C LEU A 67 11.78 -5.20 -7.38
N ALA A 68 10.74 -5.87 -7.87
CA ALA A 68 10.85 -7.20 -8.47
C ALA A 68 11.71 -7.23 -9.76
N SER A 69 11.77 -6.11 -10.49
CA SER A 69 12.63 -6.00 -11.68
C SER A 69 14.12 -5.76 -11.36
N GLU A 70 14.40 -5.22 -10.16
CA GLU A 70 15.77 -4.82 -9.77
C GLU A 70 16.46 -5.86 -8.87
N ILE A 71 15.71 -6.71 -8.18
CA ILE A 71 16.26 -7.71 -7.28
C ILE A 71 16.04 -9.12 -7.81
N LYS A 72 17.01 -10.01 -7.57
CA LYS A 72 16.80 -11.44 -7.77
C LYS A 72 15.77 -11.93 -6.73
N ALA A 73 14.97 -12.93 -7.11
CA ALA A 73 13.99 -13.54 -6.20
C ALA A 73 14.67 -13.89 -4.85
N PRO A 74 14.23 -13.33 -3.73
CA PRO A 74 14.80 -13.64 -2.42
C PRO A 74 14.42 -15.07 -2.03
N GLN A 75 15.26 -15.73 -1.24
CA GLN A 75 14.94 -17.05 -0.69
C GLN A 75 13.88 -16.93 0.41
N THR A 76 14.00 -15.89 1.24
CA THR A 76 13.06 -15.63 2.34
C THR A 76 12.73 -14.15 2.39
N ILE A 77 11.47 -13.84 2.65
CA ILE A 77 10.97 -12.48 2.88
C ILE A 77 10.43 -12.42 4.30
N ILE A 78 10.90 -11.46 5.08
CA ILE A 78 10.35 -11.16 6.41
C ILE A 78 9.46 -9.93 6.25
N LEU A 79 8.14 -10.10 6.46
CA LEU A 79 7.17 -9.03 6.44
C LEU A 79 6.79 -8.64 7.87
N LEU A 80 6.97 -7.37 8.21
CA LEU A 80 6.56 -6.80 9.50
C LEU A 80 5.40 -5.83 9.28
N SER A 81 4.32 -6.03 10.02
CA SER A 81 3.13 -5.17 10.00
C SER A 81 2.63 -4.88 11.42
N PRO A 82 2.04 -3.71 11.68
CA PRO A 82 1.35 -3.46 12.93
C PRO A 82 0.18 -4.43 13.14
N ASN A 83 -0.05 -4.83 14.39
CA ASN A 83 -1.26 -5.55 14.78
C ASN A 83 -2.38 -4.54 15.08
N HIS A 84 -3.18 -4.20 14.06
CA HIS A 84 -4.21 -3.15 14.16
C HIS A 84 -5.37 -3.52 15.10
N TYR A 85 -5.66 -4.80 15.23
CA TYR A 85 -6.77 -5.27 16.06
C TYR A 85 -6.34 -5.66 17.48
N SER A 86 -5.05 -5.51 17.80
CA SER A 86 -4.50 -5.92 19.10
C SER A 86 -4.87 -7.37 19.46
N ALA A 87 -4.97 -8.25 18.45
CA ALA A 87 -5.24 -9.65 18.62
C ALA A 87 -4.03 -10.40 19.18
N GLY A 88 -4.27 -11.48 19.94
CA GLY A 88 -3.20 -12.24 20.59
C GLY A 88 -2.65 -11.56 21.84
N ARG A 89 -1.61 -12.15 22.44
CA ARG A 89 -1.06 -11.71 23.74
C ARG A 89 0.43 -11.33 23.68
N ALA A 90 1.16 -11.85 22.70
CA ALA A 90 2.59 -11.60 22.57
C ALA A 90 2.86 -10.23 21.92
N LYS A 91 3.99 -9.63 22.29
CA LYS A 91 4.43 -8.35 21.70
C LYS A 91 4.76 -8.48 20.21
N ILE A 92 5.45 -9.56 19.84
CA ILE A 92 5.82 -9.87 18.46
C ILE A 92 5.24 -11.24 18.15
N GLN A 93 4.42 -11.31 17.14
CA GLN A 93 3.66 -12.49 16.79
C GLN A 93 4.04 -12.97 15.39
N THR A 94 3.99 -14.26 15.17
CA THR A 94 4.22 -14.88 13.87
C THR A 94 3.18 -15.97 13.60
N THR A 95 3.14 -16.47 12.37
CA THR A 95 2.33 -17.60 11.98
C THR A 95 3.20 -18.61 11.23
N ASP A 96 2.89 -19.88 11.41
CA ASP A 96 3.49 -20.99 10.67
C ASP A 96 2.65 -21.43 9.45
N GLN A 97 1.61 -20.64 9.13
CA GLN A 97 0.68 -20.95 8.03
C GLN A 97 1.22 -20.44 6.71
N ASP A 98 0.93 -21.20 5.65
CA ASP A 98 1.14 -20.76 4.27
C ASP A 98 0.12 -19.71 3.86
N TRP A 99 0.52 -18.82 2.96
CA TRP A 99 -0.30 -17.73 2.44
C TRP A 99 -0.83 -18.09 1.06
N ARG A 100 -2.15 -18.03 0.89
CA ARG A 100 -2.81 -18.21 -0.41
C ARG A 100 -3.15 -16.85 -1.01
N LEU A 101 -2.56 -16.55 -2.15
CA LEU A 101 -2.78 -15.34 -2.92
C LEU A 101 -3.46 -15.67 -4.24
N ALA A 102 -4.04 -14.67 -4.89
CA ALA A 102 -4.63 -14.86 -6.22
C ALA A 102 -3.61 -15.40 -7.27
N ALA A 103 -2.32 -15.05 -7.10
CA ALA A 103 -1.23 -15.45 -7.98
C ALA A 103 -0.60 -16.80 -7.61
N GLY A 104 -0.98 -17.43 -6.48
CA GLY A 104 -0.40 -18.68 -6.02
C GLY A 104 -0.28 -18.79 -4.51
N GLN A 105 0.61 -19.63 -4.04
CA GLN A 105 0.86 -19.89 -2.62
C GLN A 105 2.28 -19.49 -2.25
N ILE A 106 2.44 -18.89 -1.09
CA ILE A 106 3.73 -18.62 -0.46
C ILE A 106 3.80 -19.47 0.80
N SER A 107 4.81 -20.33 0.90
CA SER A 107 5.01 -21.17 2.07
C SER A 107 5.74 -20.41 3.17
N ALA A 108 5.35 -20.66 4.42
CA ALA A 108 6.05 -20.16 5.58
C ALA A 108 7.44 -20.80 5.71
N ASP A 109 8.47 -19.99 5.96
CA ASP A 109 9.84 -20.49 6.18
C ASP A 109 9.95 -21.07 7.60
N GLN A 110 9.70 -22.36 7.72
CA GLN A 110 9.66 -23.07 9.00
C GLN A 110 11.00 -23.03 9.73
N THR A 111 12.12 -22.95 9.02
CA THR A 111 13.45 -22.86 9.62
C THR A 111 13.63 -21.52 10.32
N VAL A 112 13.37 -20.42 9.60
CA VAL A 112 13.46 -19.09 10.19
C VAL A 112 12.48 -18.92 11.36
N ILE A 113 11.26 -19.41 11.23
CA ILE A 113 10.25 -19.33 12.30
C ILE A 113 10.74 -20.08 13.56
N SER A 114 11.27 -21.29 13.38
CA SER A 114 11.78 -22.10 14.49
C SER A 114 12.93 -21.42 15.21
N ASP A 115 13.86 -20.81 14.48
CA ASP A 115 14.99 -20.08 15.04
C ASP A 115 14.52 -18.85 15.84
N LEU A 116 13.58 -18.07 15.29
CA LEU A 116 13.02 -16.91 15.98
C LEU A 116 12.27 -17.28 17.26
N ILE A 117 11.60 -18.44 17.30
CA ILE A 117 10.94 -18.97 18.50
C ILE A 117 11.98 -19.44 19.52
N ALA A 118 13.01 -20.17 19.09
CA ALA A 118 14.08 -20.64 19.96
C ALA A 118 14.81 -19.49 20.65
N ASP A 119 15.02 -18.38 19.94
CA ASP A 119 15.60 -17.13 20.45
C ASP A 119 14.60 -16.29 21.28
N LYS A 120 13.35 -16.75 21.45
CA LYS A 120 12.27 -16.06 22.18
C LYS A 120 11.93 -14.68 21.62
N LEU A 121 12.16 -14.46 20.34
CA LEU A 121 11.86 -13.19 19.67
C LEU A 121 10.40 -13.08 19.26
N VAL A 122 9.75 -14.21 18.94
CA VAL A 122 8.37 -14.25 18.48
C VAL A 122 7.56 -15.37 19.14
N THR A 123 6.24 -15.25 19.08
CA THR A 123 5.30 -16.30 19.50
C THR A 123 4.32 -16.59 18.37
N ILE A 124 3.97 -17.85 18.14
CA ILE A 124 2.94 -18.24 17.17
C ILE A 124 1.56 -17.85 17.72
N GLU A 125 0.84 -17.01 16.98
CA GLU A 125 -0.49 -16.49 17.32
C GLU A 125 -1.35 -16.42 16.05
N LYS A 126 -1.91 -17.55 15.62
CA LYS A 126 -2.66 -17.65 14.35
C LYS A 126 -3.83 -16.68 14.23
N ALA A 127 -4.53 -16.43 15.32
CA ALA A 127 -5.68 -15.52 15.34
C ALA A 127 -5.33 -14.07 14.97
N SER A 128 -4.09 -13.65 15.17
CA SER A 128 -3.65 -12.29 14.85
C SER A 128 -3.50 -12.03 13.35
N PHE A 129 -3.54 -13.07 12.54
CA PHE A 129 -3.32 -13.00 11.09
C PHE A 129 -4.59 -13.23 10.27
N SER A 130 -5.71 -13.60 10.89
CA SER A 130 -6.93 -13.96 10.15
C SER A 130 -7.57 -12.80 9.38
N ASP A 131 -7.48 -11.58 9.90
CA ASP A 131 -8.13 -10.39 9.33
C ASP A 131 -7.19 -9.16 9.26
N GLU A 132 -5.89 -9.37 9.39
CA GLU A 132 -4.93 -8.27 9.45
C GLU A 132 -4.64 -7.69 8.05
N HIS A 133 -5.25 -6.54 7.76
CA HIS A 133 -5.17 -5.87 6.46
C HIS A 133 -3.78 -5.32 6.10
N GLY A 134 -2.86 -5.21 7.06
CA GLY A 134 -1.48 -4.81 6.80
C GLY A 134 -0.66 -5.90 6.11
N ILE A 135 -1.23 -7.11 5.96
CA ILE A 135 -0.56 -8.28 5.39
C ILE A 135 -1.25 -8.76 4.10
N TYR A 136 -2.56 -8.53 3.95
CA TYR A 136 -3.34 -8.90 2.78
C TYR A 136 -3.42 -7.81 1.70
#